data_74b4d268d0779d6ff919e3975c6ccf10
#
_entry.id   74b4d268d0779d6ff919e3975c6ccf10
#
_cell.length_a   1.000
_cell.length_b   1.000
_cell.length_c   1.000
_cell.angle_alpha   90.00
_cell.angle_beta   90.00
_cell.angle_gamma   90.00
#
_symmetry.space_group_name_H-M   'P 1'
#
loop_
_entity.id
_entity.type
_entity.pdbx_description
1 polymer ?
#
loop_
_entity_poly.entity_id
_entity_poly.type
_entity_poly.pdbx_seq_one_letter_code
_entity_poly.pdbx_strand_id
1 'polypeptide(L)'
;IQGKFDIKNTTKAKRTFLNFFSEMVDDREINFSHDNYGNWKSTYVHLKKIVPLNLTFDEIDENFVKKVKDYFDKQAITKSNLPLSQNSKHSYFNKFKACLKKAFDDGFLSINYSTKVKSFEQAESQREYLTFDELQSLAKSECKYPVLKKAFLFSCLSGLRWSDINTLKWCEVRDEGEVSRVNFKQEKT
;
A
#
# COMPACT_ATOMS: atom_id res chain seq x y z
N ILE A 1 -3.21 -28.30 39.04
CA ILE A 1 -3.24 -26.99 38.32
C ILE A 1 -2.18 -27.01 37.20
N GLN A 2 -2.04 -28.08 36.42
CA GLN A 2 -1.07 -28.19 35.32
C GLN A 2 -1.70 -28.34 33.92
N GLY A 3 -3.04 -28.34 33.82
CA GLY A 3 -3.70 -28.70 32.55
C GLY A 3 -4.12 -27.54 31.65
N LYS A 4 -3.88 -26.29 31.99
CA LYS A 4 -4.36 -25.11 31.18
C LYS A 4 -3.30 -24.43 30.32
N PHE A 5 -2.02 -24.77 30.45
CA PHE A 5 -0.94 -24.12 29.69
C PHE A 5 -0.65 -24.79 28.33
N ASP A 6 -0.97 -26.05 28.15
CA ASP A 6 -0.61 -26.78 26.93
C ASP A 6 -1.55 -26.60 25.75
N ILE A 7 -2.80 -26.20 25.98
CA ILE A 7 -3.80 -26.06 24.90
C ILE A 7 -3.53 -24.82 24.04
N LYS A 8 -2.95 -23.75 24.58
CA LYS A 8 -2.63 -22.54 23.81
C LYS A 8 -1.40 -22.69 22.92
N ASN A 9 -0.45 -23.54 23.30
CA ASN A 9 0.77 -23.75 22.51
C ASN A 9 0.56 -24.69 21.33
N THR A 10 -0.29 -25.72 21.45
CA THR A 10 -0.57 -26.67 20.37
C THR A 10 -1.37 -26.06 19.22
N THR A 11 -2.22 -25.06 19.47
CA THR A 11 -2.95 -24.33 18.41
C THR A 11 -2.06 -23.32 17.70
N LYS A 12 -1.06 -22.75 18.36
CA LYS A 12 -0.11 -21.81 17.75
C LYS A 12 0.86 -22.47 16.77
N ALA A 13 1.35 -23.67 17.10
CA ALA A 13 2.32 -24.40 16.27
C ALA A 13 1.76 -24.87 14.91
N LYS A 14 0.44 -24.97 14.76
CA LYS A 14 -0.20 -25.43 13.52
C LYS A 14 -0.60 -24.30 12.54
N ARG A 15 -0.44 -23.01 12.93
CA ARG A 15 -0.81 -21.89 12.10
C ARG A 15 0.29 -21.57 11.10
N THR A 16 -0.02 -21.60 9.80
CA THR A 16 0.97 -21.25 8.78
C THR A 16 1.16 -19.76 8.66
N PHE A 17 2.35 -19.35 8.22
CA PHE A 17 2.68 -17.94 7.99
C PHE A 17 1.74 -17.29 6.97
N LEU A 18 1.43 -17.98 5.86
CA LEU A 18 0.55 -17.44 4.83
C LEU A 18 -0.90 -17.24 5.31
N ASN A 19 -1.41 -18.13 6.16
CA ASN A 19 -2.73 -17.95 6.76
C ASN A 19 -2.76 -16.74 7.69
N PHE A 20 -1.72 -16.58 8.51
CA PHE A 20 -1.58 -15.41 9.37
C PHE A 20 -1.49 -14.10 8.57
N PHE A 21 -0.72 -14.11 7.47
CA PHE A 21 -0.63 -12.93 6.59
C PHE A 21 -1.97 -12.64 5.92
N SER A 22 -2.71 -13.66 5.47
CA SER A 22 -4.04 -13.50 4.86
C SER A 22 -5.02 -12.83 5.82
N GLU A 23 -5.08 -13.26 7.07
CA GLU A 23 -5.95 -12.63 8.07
C GLU A 23 -5.61 -11.15 8.30
N MET A 24 -4.31 -10.80 8.25
CA MET A 24 -3.92 -9.38 8.30
C MET A 24 -4.35 -8.61 7.04
N VAL A 25 -4.43 -9.25 5.87
CA VAL A 25 -4.97 -8.63 4.64
C VAL A 25 -6.47 -8.39 4.79
N ASP A 26 -7.21 -9.40 5.27
CA ASP A 26 -8.65 -9.33 5.44
C ASP A 26 -9.05 -8.25 6.47
N ASP A 27 -8.30 -8.14 7.58
CA ASP A 27 -8.49 -7.05 8.56
C ASP A 27 -8.33 -5.66 7.92
N ARG A 28 -7.40 -5.50 6.97
CA ARG A 28 -7.19 -4.21 6.30
C ARG A 28 -8.26 -3.90 5.25
N GLU A 29 -8.90 -4.89 4.70
CA GLU A 29 -10.05 -4.69 3.80
C GLU A 29 -11.22 -4.03 4.55
N ILE A 30 -11.43 -4.43 5.80
CA ILE A 30 -12.57 -3.98 6.62
C ILE A 30 -12.28 -2.64 7.32
N ASN A 31 -11.07 -2.48 7.86
CA ASN A 31 -10.76 -1.43 8.84
C ASN A 31 -9.88 -0.30 8.31
N PHE A 32 -9.39 -0.36 7.06
CA PHE A 32 -8.41 0.60 6.54
C PHE A 32 -8.76 1.12 5.15
N SER A 33 -8.03 2.17 4.71
CA SER A 33 -8.21 2.74 3.37
C SER A 33 -7.89 1.73 2.27
N HIS A 34 -8.58 1.86 1.14
CA HIS A 34 -8.40 1.02 -0.05
C HIS A 34 -6.93 0.92 -0.51
N ASP A 35 -6.17 2.02 -0.44
CA ASP A 35 -4.76 2.04 -0.84
C ASP A 35 -3.88 1.19 0.10
N ASN A 36 -4.17 1.20 1.40
CA ASN A 36 -3.46 0.37 2.37
C ASN A 36 -3.74 -1.12 2.11
N TYR A 37 -5.01 -1.48 1.97
CA TYR A 37 -5.43 -2.82 1.59
C TYR A 37 -4.78 -3.30 0.30
N GLY A 38 -4.79 -2.49 -0.78
CA GLY A 38 -4.18 -2.81 -2.06
C GLY A 38 -2.70 -3.20 -1.96
N ASN A 39 -1.93 -2.49 -1.14
CA ASN A 39 -0.52 -2.81 -0.89
C ASN A 39 -0.34 -4.14 -0.13
N TRP A 40 -1.16 -4.42 0.87
CA TRP A 40 -1.13 -5.69 1.61
C TRP A 40 -1.51 -6.87 0.70
N LYS A 41 -2.59 -6.72 -0.08
CA LYS A 41 -3.03 -7.73 -1.05
C LYS A 41 -1.96 -8.03 -2.10
N SER A 42 -1.32 -7.00 -2.65
CA SER A 42 -0.23 -7.16 -3.61
C SER A 42 0.96 -7.88 -2.99
N THR A 43 1.34 -7.54 -1.76
CA THR A 43 2.40 -8.24 -1.02
C THR A 43 2.06 -9.72 -0.84
N TYR A 44 0.83 -10.04 -0.46
CA TYR A 44 0.37 -11.42 -0.29
C TYR A 44 0.45 -12.24 -1.58
N VAL A 45 0.06 -11.65 -2.71
CA VAL A 45 0.18 -12.28 -4.03
C VAL A 45 1.63 -12.63 -4.36
N HIS A 46 2.57 -11.76 -4.02
CA HIS A 46 4.00 -12.05 -4.19
C HIS A 46 4.49 -13.12 -3.23
N LEU A 47 4.12 -13.05 -1.95
CA LEU A 47 4.54 -14.04 -0.95
C LEU A 47 4.06 -15.45 -1.31
N LYS A 48 2.85 -15.61 -1.81
CA LYS A 48 2.35 -16.93 -2.28
C LYS A 48 3.21 -17.58 -3.37
N LYS A 49 4.03 -16.83 -4.09
CA LYS A 49 4.91 -17.38 -5.13
C LYS A 49 6.20 -18.00 -4.59
N ILE A 50 6.63 -17.59 -3.39
CA ILE A 50 7.96 -17.96 -2.85
C ILE A 50 7.90 -18.62 -1.47
N VAL A 51 6.81 -18.44 -0.74
CA VAL A 51 6.62 -18.99 0.59
C VAL A 51 5.87 -20.32 0.46
N PRO A 52 6.40 -21.41 1.02
CA PRO A 52 5.68 -22.69 1.07
C PRO A 52 4.33 -22.53 1.80
N LEU A 53 3.29 -23.19 1.29
CA LEU A 53 1.93 -23.11 1.86
C LEU A 53 1.87 -23.60 3.31
N ASN A 54 2.72 -24.55 3.66
CA ASN A 54 2.79 -25.18 4.98
C ASN A 54 3.87 -24.58 5.88
N LEU A 55 4.54 -23.49 5.49
CA LEU A 55 5.58 -22.86 6.30
C LEU A 55 5.02 -22.46 7.67
N THR A 56 5.60 -23.02 8.73
CA THR A 56 5.28 -22.71 10.12
C THR A 56 6.20 -21.61 10.67
N PHE A 57 5.84 -21.03 11.82
CA PHE A 57 6.65 -19.96 12.42
C PHE A 57 7.99 -20.45 12.95
N ASP A 58 8.10 -21.73 13.31
CA ASP A 58 9.35 -22.35 13.80
C ASP A 58 10.43 -22.48 12.71
N GLU A 59 10.02 -22.45 11.44
CA GLU A 59 10.91 -22.51 10.28
C GLU A 59 11.37 -21.14 9.79
N ILE A 60 10.86 -20.06 10.39
CA ILE A 60 11.21 -18.68 10.01
C ILE A 60 12.50 -18.28 10.73
N ASP A 61 13.53 -18.01 9.93
CA ASP A 61 14.82 -17.52 10.38
C ASP A 61 15.25 -16.26 9.61
N GLU A 62 16.43 -15.73 9.93
CA GLU A 62 17.00 -14.58 9.24
C GLU A 62 17.28 -14.86 7.75
N ASN A 63 17.65 -16.10 7.41
CA ASN A 63 17.92 -16.48 6.02
C ASN A 63 16.64 -16.49 5.20
N PHE A 64 15.52 -16.93 5.78
CA PHE A 64 14.21 -16.82 5.14
C PHE A 64 13.85 -15.36 4.85
N VAL A 65 14.06 -14.45 5.79
CA VAL A 65 13.80 -13.01 5.60
C VAL A 65 14.68 -12.42 4.49
N LYS A 66 15.95 -12.82 4.42
CA LYS A 66 16.88 -12.43 3.32
C LYS A 66 16.41 -12.97 1.97
N LYS A 67 15.96 -14.22 1.90
CA LYS A 67 15.40 -14.82 0.66
C LYS A 67 14.18 -14.04 0.16
N VAL A 68 13.28 -13.65 1.06
CA VAL A 68 12.13 -12.82 0.70
C VAL A 68 12.58 -11.45 0.18
N LYS A 69 13.57 -10.82 0.80
CA LYS A 69 14.14 -9.56 0.31
C LYS A 69 14.73 -9.71 -1.09
N ASP A 70 15.55 -10.74 -1.31
CA ASP A 70 16.19 -11.03 -2.60
C ASP A 70 15.16 -11.29 -3.71
N TYR A 71 14.06 -11.96 -3.38
CA TYR A 71 12.95 -12.14 -4.31
C TYR A 71 12.34 -10.79 -4.74
N PHE A 72 12.02 -9.91 -3.80
CA PHE A 72 11.49 -8.59 -4.14
C PHE A 72 12.48 -7.75 -4.93
N ASP A 73 13.77 -7.94 -4.70
CA ASP A 73 14.80 -7.19 -5.41
C ASP A 73 14.99 -7.64 -6.86
N LYS A 74 15.05 -8.96 -7.09
CA LYS A 74 15.56 -9.53 -8.35
C LYS A 74 14.51 -10.24 -9.19
N GLN A 75 13.44 -10.75 -8.59
CA GLN A 75 12.51 -11.69 -9.25
C GLN A 75 11.08 -11.18 -9.32
N ALA A 76 10.67 -10.32 -8.40
CA ALA A 76 9.30 -9.83 -8.35
C ALA A 76 9.00 -8.89 -9.52
N ILE A 77 7.94 -9.21 -10.26
CA ILE A 77 7.48 -8.44 -11.42
C ILE A 77 6.05 -7.96 -11.22
N THR A 78 5.73 -6.84 -11.86
CA THR A 78 4.36 -6.28 -11.92
C THR A 78 3.45 -7.16 -12.77
N LYS A 79 2.15 -6.84 -12.80
CA LYS A 79 1.19 -7.47 -13.72
C LYS A 79 1.55 -7.26 -15.20
N SER A 80 2.28 -6.20 -15.52
CA SER A 80 2.77 -5.86 -16.87
C SER A 80 4.16 -6.45 -17.16
N ASN A 81 4.60 -7.45 -16.39
CA ASN A 81 5.90 -8.11 -16.51
C ASN A 81 7.13 -7.19 -16.41
N LEU A 82 6.99 -6.04 -15.75
CA LEU A 82 8.10 -5.13 -15.47
C LEU A 82 8.64 -5.38 -14.06
N PRO A 83 9.94 -5.15 -13.79
CA PRO A 83 10.48 -5.17 -12.43
C PRO A 83 9.74 -4.22 -11.50
N LEU A 84 9.69 -4.55 -10.22
CA LEU A 84 9.11 -3.65 -9.22
C LEU A 84 9.93 -2.36 -9.13
N SER A 85 9.24 -1.22 -9.03
CA SER A 85 9.89 0.05 -8.68
C SER A 85 10.49 -0.03 -7.28
N GLN A 86 11.52 0.80 -7.02
CA GLN A 86 12.19 0.86 -5.71
C GLN A 86 11.18 1.12 -4.56
N ASN A 87 10.23 2.02 -4.76
CA ASN A 87 9.21 2.33 -3.76
C ASN A 87 8.19 1.18 -3.56
N SER A 88 7.92 0.39 -4.60
CA SER A 88 7.11 -0.83 -4.47
C SER A 88 7.84 -1.91 -3.68
N LYS A 89 9.13 -2.16 -3.96
CA LYS A 89 9.99 -3.07 -3.18
C LYS A 89 10.01 -2.67 -1.71
N HIS A 90 10.24 -1.39 -1.41
CA HIS A 90 10.20 -0.84 -0.05
C HIS A 90 8.85 -1.08 0.62
N SER A 91 7.75 -0.74 -0.05
CA SER A 91 6.40 -0.88 0.49
C SER A 91 6.06 -2.34 0.80
N TYR A 92 6.27 -3.26 -0.15
CA TYR A 92 5.91 -4.67 0.02
C TYR A 92 6.77 -5.37 1.07
N PHE A 93 8.07 -5.12 1.08
CA PHE A 93 8.95 -5.69 2.09
C PHE A 93 8.64 -5.17 3.50
N ASN A 94 8.24 -3.90 3.63
CA ASN A 94 7.80 -3.35 4.92
C ASN A 94 6.47 -3.96 5.40
N LYS A 95 5.54 -4.34 4.50
CA LYS A 95 4.33 -5.09 4.88
C LYS A 95 4.70 -6.49 5.39
N PHE A 96 5.63 -7.17 4.73
CA PHE A 96 6.17 -8.45 5.20
C PHE A 96 6.83 -8.31 6.59
N LYS A 97 7.67 -7.31 6.80
CA LYS A 97 8.28 -7.03 8.11
C LYS A 97 7.25 -6.70 9.20
N ALA A 98 6.20 -5.94 8.85
CA ALA A 98 5.12 -5.64 9.79
C ALA A 98 4.36 -6.90 10.22
N CYS A 99 4.18 -7.87 9.31
CA CYS A 99 3.62 -9.17 9.64
C CYS A 99 4.52 -9.96 10.60
N LEU A 100 5.83 -10.01 10.35
CA LEU A 100 6.78 -10.66 11.26
C LEU A 100 6.79 -10.02 12.65
N LYS A 101 6.74 -8.67 12.71
CA LYS A 101 6.65 -7.96 13.98
C LYS A 101 5.37 -8.33 14.72
N LYS A 102 4.23 -8.33 14.04
CA LYS A 102 2.94 -8.74 14.64
C LYS A 102 3.00 -10.19 15.13
N ALA A 103 3.60 -11.10 14.36
CA ALA A 103 3.76 -12.50 14.78
C ALA A 103 4.65 -12.65 16.01
N PHE A 104 5.69 -11.81 16.15
CA PHE A 104 6.51 -11.75 17.36
C PHE A 104 5.72 -11.20 18.56
N ASP A 105 5.02 -10.07 18.37
CA ASP A 105 4.21 -9.43 19.41
C ASP A 105 3.09 -10.38 19.90
N ASP A 106 2.52 -11.20 19.02
CA ASP A 106 1.51 -12.21 19.34
C ASP A 106 2.10 -13.52 19.91
N GLY A 107 3.43 -13.62 19.99
CA GLY A 107 4.15 -14.78 20.55
C GLY A 107 4.18 -16.03 19.65
N PHE A 108 4.03 -15.86 18.32
CA PHE A 108 4.27 -16.94 17.34
C PHE A 108 5.75 -17.08 17.00
N LEU A 109 6.52 -16.01 17.10
CA LEU A 109 7.97 -16.00 16.91
C LEU A 109 8.67 -15.72 18.26
N SER A 110 9.74 -16.43 18.53
CA SER A 110 10.60 -16.21 19.69
C SER A 110 11.59 -15.05 19.49
N ILE A 111 11.89 -14.73 18.23
CA ILE A 111 12.82 -13.66 17.83
C ILE A 111 12.13 -12.72 16.85
N ASN A 112 12.33 -11.41 17.05
CA ASN A 112 11.84 -10.41 16.12
C ASN A 112 12.75 -10.29 14.89
N TYR A 113 12.52 -11.12 13.88
CA TYR A 113 13.28 -11.10 12.63
C TYR A 113 13.01 -9.84 11.78
N SER A 114 11.97 -9.07 12.06
CA SER A 114 11.68 -7.83 11.32
C SER A 114 12.80 -6.80 11.45
N THR A 115 13.57 -6.84 12.53
CA THR A 115 14.68 -5.90 12.80
C THR A 115 16.03 -6.38 12.27
N LYS A 116 16.17 -7.68 11.99
CA LYS A 116 17.46 -8.29 11.59
C LYS A 116 17.87 -7.94 10.16
N VAL A 117 16.92 -7.68 9.27
CA VAL A 117 17.19 -7.37 7.86
C VAL A 117 16.73 -5.94 7.55
N LYS A 118 17.67 -5.12 7.05
CA LYS A 118 17.40 -3.72 6.65
C LYS A 118 16.39 -3.68 5.49
N SER A 119 15.43 -2.77 5.56
CA SER A 119 14.49 -2.52 4.45
C SER A 119 15.22 -1.95 3.22
N PHE A 120 14.51 -1.94 2.09
CA PHE A 120 14.95 -1.18 0.93
C PHE A 120 14.94 0.32 1.26
N GLU A 121 15.87 1.06 0.70
CA GLU A 121 15.83 2.51 0.73
C GLU A 121 14.71 3.02 -0.17
N GLN A 122 14.07 4.10 0.24
CA GLN A 122 13.04 4.74 -0.54
C GLN A 122 13.69 5.62 -1.61
N ALA A 123 13.27 5.49 -2.86
CA ALA A 123 13.71 6.39 -3.91
C ALA A 123 12.94 7.71 -3.83
N GLU A 124 13.64 8.81 -4.04
CA GLU A 124 12.99 10.10 -4.25
C GLU A 124 12.17 10.05 -5.53
N SER A 125 10.91 10.45 -5.46
CA SER A 125 10.08 10.58 -6.64
C SER A 125 10.27 11.99 -7.21
N GLN A 126 10.95 12.09 -8.34
CA GLN A 126 10.91 13.30 -9.15
C GLN A 126 9.49 13.42 -9.73
N ARG A 127 8.81 14.49 -9.36
CA ARG A 127 7.49 14.81 -9.90
C ARG A 127 7.68 15.83 -11.00
N GLU A 128 7.25 15.48 -12.19
CA GLU A 128 7.12 16.43 -13.28
C GLU A 128 5.90 17.31 -13.03
N TYR A 129 5.98 18.56 -13.43
CA TYR A 129 4.90 19.54 -13.36
C TYR A 129 4.81 20.29 -14.68
N LEU A 130 3.63 20.77 -14.99
CA LEU A 130 3.41 21.65 -16.13
C LEU A 130 3.73 23.09 -15.73
N THR A 131 4.47 23.77 -16.56
CA THR A 131 4.61 25.23 -16.48
C THR A 131 3.28 25.90 -16.80
N PHE A 132 3.15 27.18 -16.48
CA PHE A 132 1.92 27.92 -16.78
C PHE A 132 1.65 28.03 -18.29
N ASP A 133 2.71 28.19 -19.09
CA ASP A 133 2.59 28.29 -20.56
C ASP A 133 2.15 26.94 -21.17
N GLU A 134 2.66 25.82 -20.64
CA GLU A 134 2.22 24.48 -21.04
C GLU A 134 0.75 24.25 -20.64
N LEU A 135 0.33 24.71 -19.46
CA LEU A 135 -1.06 24.62 -19.02
C LEU A 135 -1.99 25.45 -19.93
N GLN A 136 -1.59 26.66 -20.35
CA GLN A 136 -2.32 27.46 -21.30
C GLN A 136 -2.41 26.78 -22.68
N SER A 137 -1.32 26.19 -23.14
CA SER A 137 -1.30 25.46 -24.41
C SER A 137 -2.23 24.23 -24.34
N LEU A 138 -2.22 23.51 -23.24
CA LEU A 138 -3.15 22.41 -22.98
C LEU A 138 -4.61 22.91 -22.99
N ALA A 139 -4.88 24.05 -22.39
CA ALA A 139 -6.23 24.63 -22.38
C ALA A 139 -6.77 24.94 -23.77
N LYS A 140 -5.90 25.31 -24.70
CA LYS A 140 -6.25 25.60 -26.10
C LYS A 140 -6.31 24.39 -27.01
N SER A 141 -5.67 23.28 -26.63
CA SER A 141 -5.62 22.05 -27.43
C SER A 141 -6.97 21.36 -27.54
N GLU A 142 -7.19 20.58 -28.60
CA GLU A 142 -8.37 19.70 -28.69
C GLU A 142 -8.21 18.49 -27.75
N CYS A 143 -9.31 18.00 -27.20
CA CYS A 143 -9.33 16.82 -26.34
C CYS A 143 -10.55 15.95 -26.62
N LYS A 144 -10.32 14.67 -26.83
CA LYS A 144 -11.37 13.67 -27.02
C LYS A 144 -12.38 13.62 -25.85
N TYR A 145 -11.93 13.98 -24.64
CA TYR A 145 -12.74 13.97 -23.43
C TYR A 145 -12.76 15.35 -22.77
N PRO A 146 -13.63 16.29 -23.24
CA PRO A 146 -13.64 17.68 -22.76
C PRO A 146 -13.86 17.82 -21.25
N VAL A 147 -14.67 16.94 -20.67
CA VAL A 147 -14.95 16.95 -19.22
C VAL A 147 -13.69 16.64 -18.40
N LEU A 148 -12.92 15.63 -18.83
CA LEU A 148 -11.65 15.28 -18.14
C LEU A 148 -10.63 16.43 -18.26
N LYS A 149 -10.55 17.10 -19.42
CA LYS A 149 -9.68 18.25 -19.60
C LYS A 149 -10.07 19.38 -18.65
N LYS A 150 -11.37 19.73 -18.56
CA LYS A 150 -11.86 20.76 -17.61
C LYS A 150 -11.54 20.39 -16.16
N ALA A 151 -11.77 19.14 -15.76
CA ALA A 151 -11.45 18.67 -14.42
C ALA A 151 -9.94 18.71 -14.12
N PHE A 152 -9.09 18.38 -15.10
CA PHE A 152 -7.64 18.49 -14.98
C PHE A 152 -7.18 19.94 -14.81
N LEU A 153 -7.67 20.86 -15.66
CA LEU A 153 -7.37 22.28 -15.55
C LEU A 153 -7.83 22.85 -14.21
N PHE A 154 -9.02 22.45 -13.75
CA PHE A 154 -9.53 22.84 -12.44
C PHE A 154 -8.64 22.32 -11.31
N SER A 155 -8.16 21.07 -11.40
CA SER A 155 -7.18 20.50 -10.47
C SER A 155 -5.89 21.31 -10.42
N CYS A 156 -5.33 21.65 -11.59
CA CYS A 156 -4.09 22.43 -11.68
C CYS A 156 -4.22 23.82 -11.05
N LEU A 157 -5.35 24.49 -11.24
CA LEU A 157 -5.58 25.86 -10.78
C LEU A 157 -6.01 25.92 -9.31
N SER A 158 -6.75 24.91 -8.82
CA SER A 158 -7.27 24.87 -7.45
C SER A 158 -6.38 24.12 -6.46
N GLY A 159 -5.46 23.28 -6.96
CA GLY A 159 -4.67 22.35 -6.13
C GLY A 159 -5.48 21.17 -5.58
N LEU A 160 -6.73 21.00 -5.98
CA LEU A 160 -7.58 19.90 -5.54
C LEU A 160 -7.14 18.58 -6.17
N ARG A 161 -7.20 17.50 -5.38
CA ARG A 161 -6.91 16.14 -5.89
C ARG A 161 -8.08 15.64 -6.74
N TRP A 162 -7.80 14.70 -7.63
CA TRP A 162 -8.83 14.06 -8.44
C TRP A 162 -9.99 13.48 -7.61
N SER A 163 -9.69 12.82 -6.49
CA SER A 163 -10.69 12.28 -5.56
C SER A 163 -11.67 13.36 -5.10
N ASP A 164 -11.14 14.53 -4.71
CA ASP A 164 -11.93 15.64 -4.19
C ASP A 164 -12.79 16.26 -5.30
N ILE A 165 -12.23 16.40 -6.51
CA ILE A 165 -12.97 16.95 -7.67
C ILE A 165 -14.10 16.00 -8.10
N ASN A 166 -13.83 14.68 -8.10
CA ASN A 166 -14.79 13.68 -8.55
C ASN A 166 -16.01 13.56 -7.61
N THR A 167 -15.85 13.93 -6.35
CA THR A 167 -16.91 13.89 -5.33
C THR A 167 -17.54 15.26 -5.06
N LEU A 168 -16.98 16.35 -5.58
CA LEU A 168 -17.43 17.71 -5.36
C LEU A 168 -18.88 17.92 -5.86
N LYS A 169 -19.72 18.51 -5.00
CA LYS A 169 -21.14 18.79 -5.27
C LYS A 169 -21.40 20.27 -5.41
N TRP A 170 -22.40 20.64 -6.20
CA TRP A 170 -22.79 22.03 -6.36
C TRP A 170 -23.20 22.74 -5.06
N CYS A 171 -23.71 22.01 -4.07
CA CYS A 171 -24.02 22.58 -2.75
C CYS A 171 -22.78 23.01 -1.95
N GLU A 172 -21.59 22.57 -2.36
CA GLU A 172 -20.31 22.93 -1.76
C GLU A 172 -19.67 24.13 -2.46
N VAL A 173 -20.26 24.60 -3.57
CA VAL A 173 -19.82 25.80 -4.31
C VAL A 173 -20.75 26.97 -3.96
N ARG A 174 -20.19 28.04 -3.46
CA ARG A 174 -20.91 29.30 -3.21
C ARG A 174 -20.45 30.34 -4.16
N ASP A 175 -21.40 30.95 -4.86
CA ASP A 175 -21.15 32.11 -5.68
C ASP A 175 -21.23 33.41 -4.82
N GLU A 176 -20.13 34.13 -4.74
CA GLU A 176 -20.00 35.37 -3.99
C GLU A 176 -19.89 36.58 -4.95
N GLY A 177 -20.38 36.46 -6.19
CA GLY A 177 -20.41 37.49 -7.23
C GLY A 177 -19.13 37.45 -8.08
N GLU A 178 -18.05 38.10 -7.67
CA GLU A 178 -16.80 38.13 -8.44
C GLU A 178 -15.97 36.85 -8.29
N VAL A 179 -16.22 36.05 -7.24
CA VAL A 179 -15.48 34.83 -6.94
C VAL A 179 -16.44 33.71 -6.53
N SER A 180 -16.09 32.48 -6.90
CA SER A 180 -16.77 31.27 -6.42
C SER A 180 -15.92 30.59 -5.34
N ARG A 181 -16.52 30.36 -4.20
CA ARG A 181 -15.84 29.68 -3.07
C ARG A 181 -16.26 28.21 -2.99
N VAL A 182 -15.28 27.33 -2.87
CA VAL A 182 -15.50 25.89 -2.70
C VAL A 182 -15.27 25.52 -1.23
N ASN A 183 -16.31 25.01 -0.55
CA ASN A 183 -16.27 24.55 0.82
C ASN A 183 -16.59 23.05 0.87
N PHE A 184 -15.58 22.22 1.04
CA PHE A 184 -15.75 20.76 1.09
C PHE A 184 -14.82 20.15 2.14
N LYS A 185 -15.12 18.92 2.55
CA LYS A 185 -14.26 18.14 3.45
C LYS A 185 -13.37 17.23 2.62
N GLN A 186 -12.06 17.38 2.74
CA GLN A 186 -11.11 16.49 2.08
C GLN A 186 -11.24 15.06 2.62
N GLU A 187 -11.33 14.06 1.74
CA GLU A 187 -11.41 12.65 2.13
C GLU A 187 -10.05 12.05 2.55
N LYS A 188 -8.96 12.66 2.09
CA LYS A 188 -7.57 12.25 2.43
C LYS A 188 -6.84 13.41 3.09
N THR A 189 -6.68 13.31 4.37
CA THR A 189 -5.68 14.09 5.14
C THR A 189 -4.49 13.18 5.49
#